data_447cf363c4176b56ccb5c5504f011d06
#
_entry.id   447cf363c4176b56ccb5c5504f011d06
#
_cell.length_a   1.000
_cell.length_b   1.000
_cell.length_c   1.000
_cell.angle_alpha   90.00
_cell.angle_beta   90.00
_cell.angle_gamma   90.00
#
_symmetry.space_group_name_H-M   'P 1'
#
loop_
_entity.id
_entity.type
_entity.pdbx_description
1 polymer ?
#
loop_
_entity_poly.entity_id
_entity_poly.type
_entity_poly.pdbx_seq_one_letter_code
_entity_poly.pdbx_strand_id
1 'polypeptide(L)'
;LHRQHNHPFQQRAVFYNTLLCQILVTGSVSMLLEQAVFWQVTAASALTWGGLALGAIALRFVCDRQASFASYRASVDVKRVLRDRIYEKLLRLGASYREKTATSEVVQMAAEGVEQLETYFGRYLAQLFYSLLAPVTLFAVLSFVSWRASLVLLVCVPLIPISIVAVQKFAKRLLAKYWGIYTELGDSFLENLQGLTTLKIYQADEEKAREMDAESQKFRRVTMKVLTMQLNSTSVMDIIAYGGAAVGMIVTLWELAGGRVSLHGALMLILLASEFFIPLRLLGSFFHIAMNGMAASDRIFALLDLPEPAQGEEILAGGQTDLAFENVCFSYGEDRQILDQVSMEFPAG
;
A
#
# COMPACT_ATOMS: atom_id res chain seq x y z
N LEU A 1 8.46 13.77 -19.66
CA LEU A 1 8.62 12.30 -19.57
C LEU A 1 10.05 11.84 -19.21
N HIS A 2 11.10 12.60 -19.57
CA HIS A 2 12.50 12.19 -19.33
C HIS A 2 13.00 12.38 -17.88
N ARG A 3 12.36 13.16 -17.03
CA ARG A 3 12.73 13.34 -15.60
C ARG A 3 12.19 12.26 -14.66
N GLN A 4 11.22 11.46 -15.08
CA GLN A 4 10.57 10.44 -14.24
C GLN A 4 11.38 9.12 -14.13
N HIS A 5 12.39 8.87 -14.97
CA HIS A 5 13.12 7.59 -14.94
C HIS A 5 14.16 7.45 -13.84
N ASN A 6 14.61 8.55 -13.21
CA ASN A 6 15.68 8.49 -12.21
C ASN A 6 15.21 8.26 -10.77
N HIS A 7 13.93 8.48 -10.45
CA HIS A 7 13.41 8.37 -9.08
C HIS A 7 13.40 6.94 -8.49
N PRO A 8 12.96 5.90 -9.21
CA PRO A 8 12.96 4.54 -8.66
C PRO A 8 14.37 3.96 -8.49
N PHE A 9 15.34 4.38 -9.32
CA PHE A 9 16.73 3.96 -9.17
C PHE A 9 17.40 4.60 -7.95
N GLN A 10 17.15 5.87 -7.68
CA GLN A 10 17.67 6.55 -6.50
C GLN A 10 17.09 5.94 -5.20
N GLN A 11 15.80 5.62 -5.15
CA GLN A 11 15.21 4.94 -4.00
C GLN A 11 15.86 3.58 -3.73
N ARG A 12 16.11 2.77 -4.77
CA ARG A 12 16.77 1.46 -4.63
C ARG A 12 18.18 1.60 -4.07
N ALA A 13 18.96 2.55 -4.58
CA ALA A 13 20.33 2.79 -4.10
C ALA A 13 20.37 3.23 -2.64
N VAL A 14 19.42 4.04 -2.21
CA VAL A 14 19.38 4.54 -0.83
C VAL A 14 19.01 3.43 0.14
N PHE A 15 18.00 2.58 -0.17
CA PHE A 15 17.65 1.42 0.66
C PHE A 15 18.78 0.40 0.76
N TYR A 16 19.53 0.19 -0.31
CA TYR A 16 20.71 -0.67 -0.31
C TYR A 16 21.79 -0.13 0.64
N ASN A 17 22.06 1.17 0.58
CA ASN A 17 23.02 1.82 1.47
C ASN A 17 22.60 1.75 2.93
N THR A 18 21.32 1.91 3.26
CA THR A 18 20.80 1.75 4.62
C THR A 18 21.07 0.36 5.16
N LEU A 19 20.84 -0.69 4.35
CA LEU A 19 21.11 -2.07 4.74
C LEU A 19 22.61 -2.33 4.94
N LEU A 20 23.47 -1.83 4.05
CA LEU A 20 24.92 -1.91 4.21
C LEU A 20 25.42 -1.21 5.47
N CYS A 21 24.90 -0.03 5.77
CA CYS A 21 25.20 0.67 7.02
C CYS A 21 24.80 -0.16 8.25
N GLN A 22 23.65 -0.84 8.21
CA GLN A 22 23.22 -1.73 9.30
C GLN A 22 24.20 -2.90 9.49
N ILE A 23 24.64 -3.53 8.40
CA ILE A 23 25.63 -4.62 8.43
C ILE A 23 26.95 -4.11 9.02
N LEU A 24 27.40 -2.91 8.63
CA LEU A 24 28.64 -2.31 9.17
C LEU A 24 28.53 -1.99 10.67
N VAL A 25 27.40 -1.42 11.10
CA VAL A 25 27.16 -1.16 12.53
C VAL A 25 27.21 -2.45 13.33
N THR A 26 26.47 -3.47 12.86
CA THR A 26 26.41 -4.78 13.56
C THR A 26 27.75 -5.46 13.56
N GLY A 27 28.50 -5.43 12.44
CA GLY A 27 29.85 -5.98 12.37
C GLY A 27 30.83 -5.27 13.34
N SER A 28 30.77 -3.95 13.41
CA SER A 28 31.61 -3.18 14.34
C SER A 28 31.28 -3.48 15.81
N VAL A 29 30.00 -3.59 16.14
CA VAL A 29 29.54 -3.95 17.50
C VAL A 29 29.96 -5.39 17.83
N SER A 30 29.82 -6.34 16.90
CA SER A 30 30.23 -7.73 17.09
C SER A 30 31.72 -7.85 17.37
N MET A 31 32.55 -7.06 16.67
CA MET A 31 34.02 -7.01 16.92
C MET A 31 34.35 -6.47 18.30
N LEU A 32 33.69 -5.39 18.72
CA LEU A 32 33.87 -4.86 20.06
C LEU A 32 33.45 -5.86 21.14
N LEU A 33 32.36 -6.56 20.94
CA LEU A 33 31.86 -7.58 21.86
C LEU A 33 32.84 -8.76 21.95
N GLU A 34 33.36 -9.26 20.83
CA GLU A 34 34.39 -10.32 20.83
C GLU A 34 35.64 -9.90 21.60
N GLN A 35 36.16 -8.70 21.33
CA GLN A 35 37.33 -8.15 22.07
C GLN A 35 37.04 -7.98 23.55
N ALA A 36 35.81 -7.58 23.91
CA ALA A 36 35.42 -7.43 25.31
C ALA A 36 35.38 -8.79 26.04
N VAL A 37 34.87 -9.83 25.40
CA VAL A 37 34.81 -11.20 25.95
C VAL A 37 36.22 -11.74 26.20
N PHE A 38 37.19 -11.48 25.32
CA PHE A 38 38.57 -11.93 25.47
C PHE A 38 39.47 -10.96 26.22
N TRP A 39 38.90 -9.90 26.84
CA TRP A 39 39.66 -8.86 27.58
C TRP A 39 40.75 -8.16 26.77
N GLN A 40 40.55 -8.07 25.43
CA GLN A 40 41.53 -7.48 24.48
C GLN A 40 41.13 -6.06 24.04
N VAL A 41 40.19 -5.43 24.71
CA VAL A 41 39.75 -4.06 24.37
C VAL A 41 40.86 -3.09 24.68
N THR A 42 41.38 -2.43 23.65
CA THR A 42 42.30 -1.29 23.79
C THR A 42 41.54 0.02 23.48
N ALA A 43 42.04 1.15 24.02
CA ALA A 43 41.46 2.45 23.71
C ALA A 43 41.47 2.74 22.20
N ALA A 44 42.47 2.27 21.47
CA ALA A 44 42.58 2.39 20.03
C ALA A 44 41.49 1.57 19.31
N SER A 45 41.25 0.30 19.70
CA SER A 45 40.25 -0.54 19.10
C SER A 45 38.81 -0.04 19.39
N ALA A 46 38.59 0.45 20.62
CA ALA A 46 37.31 1.06 20.98
C ALA A 46 37.03 2.34 20.16
N LEU A 47 38.04 3.16 19.93
CA LEU A 47 37.91 4.36 19.12
C LEU A 47 37.67 4.03 17.61
N THR A 48 38.40 3.05 17.07
CA THR A 48 38.26 2.66 15.64
C THR A 48 36.93 2.02 15.35
N TRP A 49 36.53 0.97 16.06
CA TRP A 49 35.26 0.27 15.82
C TRP A 49 34.07 1.09 16.31
N GLY A 50 34.18 1.80 17.42
CA GLY A 50 33.16 2.74 17.89
C GLY A 50 32.96 3.91 16.94
N GLY A 51 34.06 4.49 16.44
CA GLY A 51 34.03 5.56 15.44
C GLY A 51 33.40 5.08 14.10
N LEU A 52 33.76 3.86 13.66
CA LEU A 52 33.13 3.25 12.45
C LEU A 52 31.62 3.05 12.63
N ALA A 53 31.21 2.52 13.79
CA ALA A 53 29.78 2.33 14.09
C ALA A 53 29.02 3.67 14.12
N LEU A 54 29.56 4.69 14.79
CA LEU A 54 28.94 6.02 14.81
C LEU A 54 28.90 6.68 13.43
N GLY A 55 29.96 6.54 12.63
CA GLY A 55 29.98 7.02 11.26
C GLY A 55 28.94 6.32 10.37
N ALA A 56 28.81 5.00 10.52
CA ALA A 56 27.80 4.24 9.80
C ALA A 56 26.35 4.59 10.23
N ILE A 57 26.13 4.86 11.53
CA ILE A 57 24.82 5.35 12.03
C ILE A 57 24.51 6.74 11.46
N ALA A 58 25.48 7.66 11.45
CA ALA A 58 25.30 8.99 10.88
C ALA A 58 24.99 8.92 9.36
N LEU A 59 25.72 8.07 8.62
CA LEU A 59 25.48 7.83 7.19
C LEU A 59 24.10 7.23 6.96
N ARG A 60 23.71 6.24 7.76
CA ARG A 60 22.37 5.64 7.72
C ARG A 60 21.28 6.69 7.91
N PHE A 61 21.43 7.56 8.91
CA PHE A 61 20.46 8.63 9.16
C PHE A 61 20.30 9.56 7.94
N VAL A 62 21.41 9.94 7.29
CA VAL A 62 21.37 10.76 6.07
C VAL A 62 20.67 9.99 4.93
N CYS A 63 20.99 8.72 4.74
CA CYS A 63 20.37 7.86 3.73
C CYS A 63 18.87 7.72 3.97
N ASP A 64 18.43 7.40 5.19
CA ASP A 64 17.01 7.24 5.55
C ASP A 64 16.23 8.55 5.33
N ARG A 65 16.84 9.69 5.67
CA ARG A 65 16.24 11.01 5.40
C ARG A 65 16.09 11.26 3.90
N GLN A 66 17.10 10.95 3.10
CA GLN A 66 17.04 11.11 1.64
C GLN A 66 16.02 10.15 1.00
N ALA A 67 15.95 8.89 1.48
CA ALA A 67 14.95 7.91 1.04
C ALA A 67 13.53 8.40 1.31
N SER A 68 13.27 8.87 2.53
CA SER A 68 11.96 9.40 2.93
C SER A 68 11.56 10.62 2.09
N PHE A 69 12.51 11.52 1.82
CA PHE A 69 12.28 12.70 1.01
C PHE A 69 12.03 12.37 -0.47
N ALA A 70 12.79 11.41 -1.03
CA ALA A 70 12.59 10.93 -2.41
C ALA A 70 11.24 10.21 -2.55
N SER A 71 10.87 9.39 -1.58
CA SER A 71 9.56 8.72 -1.52
C SER A 71 8.41 9.72 -1.46
N TYR A 72 8.52 10.74 -0.60
CA TYR A 72 7.53 11.81 -0.49
C TYR A 72 7.37 12.58 -1.81
N ARG A 73 8.47 12.97 -2.46
CA ARG A 73 8.40 13.66 -3.76
C ARG A 73 7.74 12.80 -4.82
N ALA A 74 8.11 11.52 -4.92
CA ALA A 74 7.53 10.62 -5.89
C ALA A 74 6.01 10.46 -5.68
N SER A 75 5.54 10.38 -4.43
CA SER A 75 4.12 10.27 -4.13
C SER A 75 3.34 11.55 -4.44
N VAL A 76 3.92 12.73 -4.16
CA VAL A 76 3.32 14.03 -4.51
C VAL A 76 3.21 14.20 -6.03
N ASP A 77 4.25 13.81 -6.78
CA ASP A 77 4.25 13.89 -8.24
C ASP A 77 3.18 12.98 -8.86
N VAL A 78 3.04 11.74 -8.36
CA VAL A 78 1.97 10.82 -8.80
C VAL A 78 0.59 11.40 -8.54
N LYS A 79 0.38 11.97 -7.34
CA LYS A 79 -0.86 12.61 -6.94
C LYS A 79 -1.26 13.75 -7.88
N ARG A 80 -0.30 14.62 -8.18
CA ARG A 80 -0.51 15.75 -9.09
C ARG A 80 -0.85 15.28 -10.51
N VAL A 81 -0.02 14.39 -11.07
CA VAL A 81 -0.20 13.90 -12.44
C VAL A 81 -1.54 13.18 -12.60
N LEU A 82 -1.96 12.38 -11.62
CA LEU A 82 -3.24 11.67 -11.69
C LEU A 82 -4.42 12.63 -11.62
N ARG A 83 -4.39 13.62 -10.73
CA ARG A 83 -5.45 14.63 -10.64
C ARG A 83 -5.56 15.45 -11.92
N ASP A 84 -4.43 15.87 -12.49
CA ASP A 84 -4.40 16.59 -13.75
C ASP A 84 -5.00 15.73 -14.88
N ARG A 85 -4.63 14.45 -14.97
CA ARG A 85 -5.17 13.53 -15.99
C ARG A 85 -6.67 13.26 -15.82
N ILE A 86 -7.15 13.07 -14.59
CA ILE A 86 -8.59 12.91 -14.32
C ILE A 86 -9.33 14.17 -14.76
N TYR A 87 -8.81 15.35 -14.41
CA TYR A 87 -9.42 16.62 -14.78
C TYR A 87 -9.45 16.82 -16.30
N GLU A 88 -8.32 16.64 -16.98
CA GLU A 88 -8.25 16.72 -18.46
C GLU A 88 -9.21 15.72 -19.12
N LYS A 89 -9.29 14.49 -18.62
CA LYS A 89 -10.19 13.48 -19.14
C LYS A 89 -11.64 13.88 -19.01
N LEU A 90 -12.03 14.44 -17.85
CA LEU A 90 -13.39 14.93 -17.63
C LEU A 90 -13.74 16.08 -18.57
N LEU A 91 -12.81 17.00 -18.81
CA LEU A 91 -13.02 18.08 -19.78
C LEU A 91 -13.25 17.56 -21.20
N ARG A 92 -12.49 16.52 -21.59
CA ARG A 92 -12.63 15.90 -22.94
C ARG A 92 -13.91 15.07 -23.08
N LEU A 93 -14.35 14.41 -22.01
CA LEU A 93 -15.61 13.66 -21.98
C LEU A 93 -16.84 14.60 -21.98
N GLY A 94 -16.69 15.85 -21.49
CA GLY A 94 -17.80 16.81 -21.38
C GLY A 94 -18.92 16.26 -20.50
N ALA A 95 -20.19 16.47 -20.88
CA ALA A 95 -21.36 16.00 -20.13
C ALA A 95 -21.55 14.47 -20.20
N SER A 96 -20.98 13.81 -21.19
CA SER A 96 -21.20 12.37 -21.44
C SER A 96 -20.63 11.44 -20.37
N TYR A 97 -19.72 11.91 -19.51
CA TYR A 97 -19.21 11.10 -18.40
C TYR A 97 -20.32 10.66 -17.44
N ARG A 98 -21.40 11.47 -17.28
CA ARG A 98 -22.52 11.20 -16.37
C ARG A 98 -23.33 9.95 -16.75
N GLU A 99 -23.28 9.56 -18.00
CA GLU A 99 -23.95 8.35 -18.49
C GLU A 99 -23.28 7.07 -18.00
N LYS A 100 -21.97 7.15 -17.72
CA LYS A 100 -21.13 5.99 -17.37
C LYS A 100 -20.68 5.99 -15.92
N THR A 101 -20.54 7.17 -15.29
CA THR A 101 -20.00 7.31 -13.94
C THR A 101 -20.70 8.44 -13.19
N ALA A 102 -21.14 8.16 -11.97
CA ALA A 102 -21.76 9.17 -11.12
C ALA A 102 -20.76 10.28 -10.74
N THR A 103 -21.21 11.52 -10.69
CA THR A 103 -20.35 12.67 -10.31
C THR A 103 -19.74 12.48 -8.91
N SER A 104 -20.50 11.93 -7.97
CA SER A 104 -20.01 11.61 -6.62
C SER A 104 -18.85 10.61 -6.64
N GLU A 105 -18.91 9.63 -7.51
CA GLU A 105 -17.85 8.62 -7.68
C GLU A 105 -16.57 9.26 -8.26
N VAL A 106 -16.71 10.15 -9.24
CA VAL A 106 -15.57 10.89 -9.81
C VAL A 106 -14.89 11.76 -8.76
N VAL A 107 -15.67 12.49 -7.95
CA VAL A 107 -15.15 13.31 -6.86
C VAL A 107 -14.42 12.43 -5.84
N GLN A 108 -15.00 11.29 -5.47
CA GLN A 108 -14.37 10.35 -4.55
C GLN A 108 -13.07 9.76 -5.12
N MET A 109 -13.03 9.41 -6.41
CA MET A 109 -11.81 8.95 -7.08
C MET A 109 -10.71 10.01 -7.08
N ALA A 110 -11.04 11.28 -7.37
CA ALA A 110 -10.08 12.38 -7.40
C ALA A 110 -9.58 12.77 -6.01
N ALA A 111 -10.40 12.62 -4.97
CA ALA A 111 -10.05 12.90 -3.58
C ALA A 111 -9.36 11.69 -2.93
N GLU A 112 -10.13 10.66 -2.61
CA GLU A 112 -9.66 9.50 -1.82
C GLU A 112 -8.88 8.49 -2.66
N GLY A 113 -9.33 8.20 -3.89
CA GLY A 113 -8.68 7.23 -4.76
C GLY A 113 -7.24 7.60 -5.08
N VAL A 114 -7.00 8.86 -5.38
CA VAL A 114 -5.63 9.36 -5.65
C VAL A 114 -4.76 9.32 -4.39
N GLU A 115 -5.31 9.53 -3.19
CA GLU A 115 -4.57 9.41 -1.92
C GLU A 115 -4.21 7.95 -1.58
N GLN A 116 -5.08 7.00 -1.92
CA GLN A 116 -4.76 5.58 -1.80
C GLN A 116 -3.59 5.19 -2.71
N LEU A 117 -3.56 5.71 -3.94
CA LEU A 117 -2.44 5.49 -4.86
C LEU A 117 -1.15 6.17 -4.41
N GLU A 118 -1.20 7.39 -3.85
CA GLU A 118 -0.05 8.04 -3.23
C GLU A 118 0.59 7.13 -2.18
N THR A 119 -0.23 6.59 -1.28
CA THR A 119 0.23 5.70 -0.21
C THR A 119 0.78 4.38 -0.78
N TYR A 120 0.17 3.85 -1.81
CA TYR A 120 0.65 2.65 -2.52
C TYR A 120 2.04 2.87 -3.10
N PHE A 121 2.24 3.92 -3.90
CA PHE A 121 3.53 4.20 -4.53
C PHE A 121 4.58 4.66 -3.53
N GLY A 122 4.21 5.48 -2.55
CA GLY A 122 5.14 6.05 -1.58
C GLY A 122 5.60 5.08 -0.50
N ARG A 123 4.75 4.17 -0.04
CA ARG A 123 5.06 3.28 1.09
C ARG A 123 5.15 1.82 0.69
N TYR A 124 4.10 1.28 0.06
CA TYR A 124 4.04 -0.15 -0.23
C TYR A 124 5.09 -0.58 -1.24
N LEU A 125 5.20 0.11 -2.36
CA LEU A 125 6.13 -0.28 -3.42
C LEU A 125 7.58 -0.18 -2.97
N ALA A 126 7.93 0.86 -2.20
CA ALA A 126 9.25 1.02 -1.61
C ALA A 126 9.58 -0.13 -0.65
N GLN A 127 8.62 -0.49 0.24
CA GLN A 127 8.78 -1.61 1.18
C GLN A 127 8.87 -2.96 0.46
N LEU A 128 8.12 -3.16 -0.63
CA LEU A 128 8.18 -4.38 -1.44
C LEU A 128 9.60 -4.63 -1.98
N PHE A 129 10.20 -3.61 -2.61
CA PHE A 129 11.57 -3.72 -3.12
C PHE A 129 12.59 -3.98 -2.01
N TYR A 130 12.46 -3.28 -0.88
CA TYR A 130 13.34 -3.49 0.26
C TYR A 130 13.20 -4.91 0.83
N SER A 131 11.99 -5.41 0.96
CA SER A 131 11.69 -6.74 1.50
C SER A 131 12.23 -7.88 0.64
N LEU A 132 12.30 -7.68 -0.67
CA LEU A 132 12.90 -8.66 -1.58
C LEU A 132 14.43 -8.59 -1.58
N LEU A 133 14.98 -7.38 -1.50
CA LEU A 133 16.42 -7.16 -1.61
C LEU A 133 17.16 -7.50 -0.32
N ALA A 134 16.59 -7.17 0.85
CA ALA A 134 17.25 -7.32 2.14
C ALA A 134 17.66 -8.75 2.46
N PRO A 135 16.81 -9.80 2.35
CA PRO A 135 17.22 -11.17 2.64
C PRO A 135 18.30 -11.68 1.69
N VAL A 136 18.24 -11.31 0.41
CA VAL A 136 19.24 -11.72 -0.60
C VAL A 136 20.59 -11.08 -0.30
N THR A 137 20.63 -9.81 0.03
CA THR A 137 21.85 -9.07 0.37
C THR A 137 22.47 -9.62 1.67
N LEU A 138 21.63 -9.84 2.70
CA LEU A 138 22.08 -10.43 3.96
C LEU A 138 22.64 -11.83 3.73
N PHE A 139 21.99 -12.66 2.93
CA PHE A 139 22.51 -13.96 2.56
C PHE A 139 23.87 -13.85 1.86
N ALA A 140 23.99 -12.96 0.87
CA ALA A 140 25.25 -12.79 0.15
C ALA A 140 26.40 -12.40 1.07
N VAL A 141 26.17 -11.51 2.05
CA VAL A 141 27.20 -11.07 3.01
C VAL A 141 27.47 -12.14 4.07
N LEU A 142 26.43 -12.69 4.70
CA LEU A 142 26.56 -13.61 5.83
C LEU A 142 26.95 -15.03 5.42
N SER A 143 26.79 -15.41 4.15
CA SER A 143 27.25 -16.69 3.63
C SER A 143 28.78 -16.85 3.72
N PHE A 144 29.53 -15.74 3.67
CA PHE A 144 30.98 -15.76 3.92
C PHE A 144 31.33 -16.07 5.38
N VAL A 145 30.42 -15.81 6.31
CA VAL A 145 30.60 -16.12 7.74
C VAL A 145 30.16 -17.55 8.04
N SER A 146 28.93 -17.90 7.67
CA SER A 146 28.40 -19.27 7.75
C SER A 146 27.35 -19.48 6.69
N TRP A 147 27.66 -20.23 5.64
CA TRP A 147 26.72 -20.51 4.57
C TRP A 147 25.52 -21.34 5.05
N ARG A 148 25.72 -22.23 6.04
CA ARG A 148 24.66 -23.09 6.58
C ARG A 148 23.63 -22.31 7.35
N ALA A 149 24.08 -21.48 8.30
CA ALA A 149 23.17 -20.63 9.09
C ALA A 149 22.43 -19.63 8.20
N SER A 150 23.14 -18.99 7.25
CA SER A 150 22.54 -18.04 6.30
C SER A 150 21.54 -18.71 5.36
N LEU A 151 21.80 -19.94 4.91
CA LEU A 151 20.88 -20.71 4.07
C LEU A 151 19.59 -21.05 4.83
N VAL A 152 19.69 -21.48 6.08
CA VAL A 152 18.54 -21.78 6.92
C VAL A 152 17.67 -20.52 7.10
N LEU A 153 18.29 -19.39 7.40
CA LEU A 153 17.56 -18.10 7.47
C LEU A 153 16.86 -17.78 6.16
N LEU A 154 17.55 -17.89 5.03
CA LEU A 154 16.96 -17.59 3.71
C LEU A 154 15.82 -18.53 3.34
N VAL A 155 15.91 -19.81 3.66
CA VAL A 155 14.84 -20.81 3.38
C VAL A 155 13.60 -20.56 4.23
N CYS A 156 13.76 -20.00 5.43
CA CYS A 156 12.62 -19.61 6.27
C CYS A 156 11.90 -18.33 5.79
N VAL A 157 12.57 -17.47 5.03
CA VAL A 157 12.00 -16.19 4.54
C VAL A 157 10.70 -16.36 3.74
N PRO A 158 10.57 -17.29 2.77
CA PRO A 158 9.35 -17.50 1.99
C PRO A 158 8.14 -17.94 2.81
N LEU A 159 8.32 -18.42 4.04
CA LEU A 159 7.20 -18.82 4.90
C LEU A 159 6.29 -17.63 5.27
N ILE A 160 6.86 -16.41 5.34
CA ILE A 160 6.07 -15.19 5.61
C ILE A 160 5.07 -14.90 4.47
N PRO A 161 5.48 -14.73 3.20
CA PRO A 161 4.52 -14.48 2.13
C PRO A 161 3.54 -15.66 1.92
N ILE A 162 3.97 -16.90 2.15
CA ILE A 162 3.06 -18.06 2.10
C ILE A 162 1.97 -17.93 3.18
N SER A 163 2.32 -17.57 4.42
CA SER A 163 1.37 -17.37 5.50
C SER A 163 0.41 -16.21 5.23
N ILE A 164 0.91 -15.12 4.64
CA ILE A 164 0.09 -13.98 4.23
C ILE A 164 -0.97 -14.42 3.21
N VAL A 165 -0.57 -15.13 2.15
CA VAL A 165 -1.50 -15.62 1.12
C VAL A 165 -2.53 -16.59 1.70
N ALA A 166 -2.13 -17.49 2.60
CA ALA A 166 -3.03 -18.44 3.24
C ALA A 166 -4.10 -17.72 4.08
N VAL A 167 -3.71 -16.74 4.88
CA VAL A 167 -4.63 -15.93 5.69
C VAL A 167 -5.56 -15.08 4.82
N GLN A 168 -5.07 -14.53 3.72
CA GLN A 168 -5.86 -13.67 2.82
C GLN A 168 -7.08 -14.38 2.22
N LYS A 169 -6.95 -15.64 1.84
CA LYS A 169 -8.08 -16.41 1.28
C LYS A 169 -9.24 -16.49 2.27
N PHE A 170 -8.92 -16.65 3.55
CA PHE A 170 -9.93 -16.67 4.63
C PHE A 170 -10.45 -15.26 4.93
N ALA A 171 -9.57 -14.28 5.01
CA ALA A 171 -9.87 -12.89 5.30
C ALA A 171 -10.84 -12.28 4.28
N LYS A 172 -10.68 -12.56 2.99
CA LYS A 172 -11.51 -12.00 1.91
C LYS A 172 -13.01 -12.31 2.10
N ARG A 173 -13.34 -13.55 2.49
CA ARG A 173 -14.74 -13.95 2.74
C ARG A 173 -15.33 -13.23 3.96
N LEU A 174 -14.55 -13.12 5.04
CA LEU A 174 -14.99 -12.47 6.25
C LEU A 174 -15.18 -10.96 6.06
N LEU A 175 -14.27 -10.32 5.33
CA LEU A 175 -14.36 -8.90 4.98
C LEU A 175 -15.56 -8.61 4.06
N ALA A 176 -15.84 -9.45 3.07
CA ALA A 176 -17.02 -9.28 2.23
C ALA A 176 -18.32 -9.34 3.07
N LYS A 177 -18.39 -10.27 4.04
CA LYS A 177 -19.51 -10.36 4.98
C LYS A 177 -19.61 -9.12 5.89
N TYR A 178 -18.46 -8.62 6.36
CA TYR A 178 -18.41 -7.42 7.19
C TYR A 178 -18.97 -6.21 6.42
N TRP A 179 -18.51 -5.99 5.20
CA TRP A 179 -18.98 -4.87 4.36
C TRP A 179 -20.46 -4.97 4.04
N GLY A 180 -20.99 -6.16 3.75
CA GLY A 180 -22.42 -6.36 3.54
C GLY A 180 -23.25 -5.94 4.78
N ILE A 181 -22.89 -6.41 5.97
CA ILE A 181 -23.59 -6.05 7.21
C ILE A 181 -23.42 -4.57 7.55
N TYR A 182 -22.27 -3.98 7.25
CA TYR A 182 -22.03 -2.55 7.46
C TYR A 182 -22.96 -1.69 6.60
N THR A 183 -23.09 -2.04 5.31
CA THR A 183 -23.98 -1.33 4.38
C THR A 183 -25.45 -1.51 4.80
N GLU A 184 -25.89 -2.74 5.09
CA GLU A 184 -27.25 -3.02 5.60
C GLU A 184 -27.60 -2.16 6.82
N LEU A 185 -26.69 -2.09 7.81
CA LEU A 185 -26.88 -1.27 9.01
C LEU A 185 -26.94 0.22 8.68
N GLY A 186 -26.10 0.70 7.76
CA GLY A 186 -26.09 2.09 7.32
C GLY A 186 -27.40 2.49 6.61
N ASP A 187 -27.89 1.64 5.73
CA ASP A 187 -29.14 1.85 5.00
C ASP A 187 -30.35 1.84 5.96
N SER A 188 -30.41 0.86 6.87
CA SER A 188 -31.44 0.77 7.90
C SER A 188 -31.44 1.99 8.82
N PHE A 189 -30.24 2.47 9.22
CA PHE A 189 -30.12 3.67 10.03
C PHE A 189 -30.66 4.92 9.30
N LEU A 190 -30.29 5.08 8.03
CA LEU A 190 -30.71 6.23 7.24
C LEU A 190 -32.23 6.23 6.98
N GLU A 191 -32.79 5.05 6.67
CA GLU A 191 -34.23 4.85 6.48
C GLU A 191 -35.01 5.21 7.77
N ASN A 192 -34.58 4.70 8.91
CA ASN A 192 -35.20 4.97 10.21
C ASN A 192 -35.10 6.46 10.59
N LEU A 193 -33.98 7.12 10.27
CA LEU A 193 -33.79 8.54 10.51
C LEU A 193 -34.71 9.39 9.63
N GLN A 194 -34.84 9.04 8.35
CA GLN A 194 -35.75 9.73 7.42
C GLN A 194 -37.23 9.50 7.78
N GLY A 195 -37.58 8.31 8.24
CA GLY A 195 -38.91 7.91 8.66
C GLY A 195 -39.24 8.26 10.12
N LEU A 196 -38.37 8.93 10.88
CA LEU A 196 -38.51 9.12 12.32
C LEU A 196 -39.84 9.78 12.73
N THR A 197 -40.30 10.77 11.98
CA THR A 197 -41.58 11.44 12.23
C THR A 197 -42.75 10.47 12.10
N THR A 198 -42.73 9.63 11.05
CA THR A 198 -43.73 8.60 10.82
C THR A 198 -43.74 7.55 11.92
N LEU A 199 -42.54 7.07 12.31
CA LEU A 199 -42.37 6.10 13.40
C LEU A 199 -42.93 6.63 14.72
N LYS A 200 -42.73 7.91 15.01
CA LYS A 200 -43.27 8.58 16.21
C LYS A 200 -44.78 8.69 16.18
N ILE A 201 -45.38 9.05 15.02
CA ILE A 201 -46.82 9.17 14.87
C ILE A 201 -47.51 7.81 15.10
N TYR A 202 -46.90 6.71 14.55
CA TYR A 202 -47.46 5.37 14.69
C TYR A 202 -46.98 4.63 15.96
N GLN A 203 -46.22 5.27 16.84
CA GLN A 203 -45.67 4.69 18.07
C GLN A 203 -44.86 3.41 17.85
N ALA A 204 -44.19 3.30 16.68
CA ALA A 204 -43.37 2.16 16.27
C ALA A 204 -41.85 2.37 16.53
N ASP A 205 -41.49 3.49 17.11
CA ASP A 205 -40.09 3.90 17.33
C ASP A 205 -39.35 2.97 18.32
N GLU A 206 -40.01 2.46 19.34
CA GLU A 206 -39.38 1.51 20.28
C GLU A 206 -39.12 0.13 19.63
N GLU A 207 -40.00 -0.35 18.78
CA GLU A 207 -39.81 -1.60 18.04
C GLU A 207 -38.65 -1.49 17.05
N LYS A 208 -38.62 -0.40 16.30
CA LYS A 208 -37.50 -0.10 15.37
C LYS A 208 -36.17 0.11 16.10
N ALA A 209 -36.17 0.71 17.29
CA ALA A 209 -34.97 0.83 18.10
C ALA A 209 -34.44 -0.54 18.53
N ARG A 210 -35.30 -1.49 18.87
CA ARG A 210 -34.94 -2.88 19.23
C ARG A 210 -34.38 -3.65 18.02
N GLU A 211 -34.99 -3.50 16.84
CA GLU A 211 -34.46 -4.07 15.60
C GLU A 211 -33.06 -3.53 15.30
N MET A 212 -32.86 -2.22 15.38
CA MET A 212 -31.59 -1.58 15.15
C MET A 212 -30.52 -1.98 16.17
N ASP A 213 -30.88 -2.19 17.44
CA ASP A 213 -29.95 -2.74 18.44
C ASP A 213 -29.53 -4.17 18.07
N ALA A 214 -30.47 -5.01 17.61
CA ALA A 214 -30.15 -6.37 17.15
C ALA A 214 -29.20 -6.36 15.93
N GLU A 215 -29.41 -5.48 14.97
CA GLU A 215 -28.53 -5.27 13.81
C GLU A 215 -27.15 -4.77 14.24
N SER A 216 -27.09 -3.80 15.14
CA SER A 216 -25.85 -3.28 15.73
C SER A 216 -25.07 -4.38 16.47
N GLN A 217 -25.75 -5.27 17.21
CA GLN A 217 -25.12 -6.42 17.84
C GLN A 217 -24.61 -7.45 16.82
N LYS A 218 -25.32 -7.64 15.69
CA LYS A 218 -24.87 -8.49 14.59
C LYS A 218 -23.57 -7.89 13.99
N PHE A 219 -23.57 -6.58 13.73
CA PHE A 219 -22.40 -5.84 13.21
C PHE A 219 -21.22 -5.93 14.19
N ARG A 220 -21.45 -5.66 15.49
CA ARG A 220 -20.43 -5.79 16.53
C ARG A 220 -19.76 -7.17 16.51
N ARG A 221 -20.56 -8.24 16.44
CA ARG A 221 -20.04 -9.62 16.43
C ARG A 221 -19.16 -9.90 15.21
N VAL A 222 -19.53 -9.39 14.05
CA VAL A 222 -18.72 -9.56 12.83
C VAL A 222 -17.46 -8.71 12.89
N THR A 223 -17.55 -7.47 13.37
CA THR A 223 -16.40 -6.58 13.59
C THR A 223 -15.37 -7.24 14.52
N MET A 224 -15.83 -7.83 15.64
CA MET A 224 -14.94 -8.54 16.56
C MET A 224 -14.27 -9.75 15.91
N LYS A 225 -14.99 -10.49 15.03
CA LYS A 225 -14.38 -11.58 14.25
C LYS A 225 -13.31 -11.09 13.28
N VAL A 226 -13.54 -9.94 12.61
CA VAL A 226 -12.54 -9.34 11.74
C VAL A 226 -11.30 -8.90 12.51
N LEU A 227 -11.49 -8.24 13.67
CA LEU A 227 -10.38 -7.83 14.53
C LEU A 227 -9.58 -9.04 15.05
N THR A 228 -10.27 -10.08 15.52
CA THR A 228 -9.61 -11.32 15.96
C THR A 228 -8.81 -11.97 14.84
N MET A 229 -9.37 -12.02 13.63
CA MET A 229 -8.66 -12.52 12.46
C MET A 229 -7.40 -11.68 12.13
N GLN A 230 -7.50 -10.35 12.18
CA GLN A 230 -6.36 -9.47 11.94
C GLN A 230 -5.25 -9.66 12.97
N LEU A 231 -5.61 -9.73 14.26
CA LEU A 231 -4.65 -9.98 15.33
C LEU A 231 -3.99 -11.36 15.21
N ASN A 232 -4.77 -12.40 14.93
CA ASN A 232 -4.23 -13.75 14.73
C ASN A 232 -3.31 -13.82 13.50
N SER A 233 -3.66 -13.12 12.43
CA SER A 233 -2.80 -13.02 11.23
C SER A 233 -1.44 -12.39 11.56
N THR A 234 -1.45 -11.28 12.31
CA THR A 234 -0.21 -10.64 12.74
C THR A 234 0.60 -11.55 13.66
N SER A 235 -0.05 -12.23 14.60
CA SER A 235 0.60 -13.19 15.51
C SER A 235 1.24 -14.35 14.75
N VAL A 236 0.59 -14.89 13.73
CA VAL A 236 1.17 -15.96 12.88
C VAL A 236 2.41 -15.45 12.15
N MET A 237 2.36 -14.24 11.58
CA MET A 237 3.52 -13.63 10.94
C MET A 237 4.66 -13.40 11.92
N ASP A 238 4.37 -12.98 13.15
CA ASP A 238 5.35 -12.77 14.21
C ASP A 238 6.01 -14.09 14.64
N ILE A 239 5.22 -15.15 14.82
CA ILE A 239 5.73 -16.48 15.15
C ILE A 239 6.67 -16.99 14.05
N ILE A 240 6.32 -16.81 12.79
CA ILE A 240 7.18 -17.22 11.66
C ILE A 240 8.45 -16.37 11.60
N ALA A 241 8.35 -15.06 11.77
CA ALA A 241 9.48 -14.16 11.70
C ALA A 241 10.49 -14.41 12.83
N TYR A 242 10.01 -14.40 14.08
CA TYR A 242 10.86 -14.60 15.25
C TYR A 242 11.27 -16.07 15.41
N GLY A 243 10.38 -17.03 15.06
CA GLY A 243 10.70 -18.44 15.03
C GLY A 243 11.77 -18.77 13.99
N GLY A 244 11.68 -18.23 12.78
CA GLY A 244 12.72 -18.38 11.77
C GLY A 244 14.06 -17.79 12.19
N ALA A 245 14.05 -16.60 12.81
CA ALA A 245 15.25 -16.00 13.39
C ALA A 245 15.83 -16.89 14.50
N ALA A 246 15.00 -17.41 15.40
CA ALA A 246 15.42 -18.32 16.48
C ALA A 246 16.08 -19.60 15.93
N VAL A 247 15.50 -20.22 14.91
CA VAL A 247 16.11 -21.40 14.25
C VAL A 247 17.49 -21.05 13.67
N GLY A 248 17.61 -19.91 12.98
CA GLY A 248 18.89 -19.43 12.48
C GLY A 248 19.92 -19.17 13.59
N MET A 249 19.50 -18.61 14.72
CA MET A 249 20.36 -18.41 15.89
C MET A 249 20.82 -19.74 16.50
N ILE A 250 19.94 -20.72 16.63
CA ILE A 250 20.28 -22.08 17.12
C ILE A 250 21.32 -22.74 16.21
N VAL A 251 21.13 -22.67 14.88
CA VAL A 251 22.10 -23.22 13.94
C VAL A 251 23.44 -22.49 14.04
N THR A 252 23.42 -21.17 14.21
CA THR A 252 24.63 -20.35 14.41
C THR A 252 25.40 -20.76 15.66
N LEU A 253 24.69 -20.96 16.79
CA LEU A 253 25.30 -21.44 18.03
C LEU A 253 25.88 -22.85 17.89
N TRP A 254 25.22 -23.73 17.13
CA TRP A 254 25.74 -25.05 16.85
C TRP A 254 27.01 -25.00 15.98
N GLU A 255 27.07 -24.13 14.99
CA GLU A 255 28.26 -23.89 14.18
C GLU A 255 29.43 -23.32 15.02
N LEU A 256 29.10 -22.40 15.95
CA LEU A 256 30.07 -21.83 16.90
C LEU A 256 30.62 -22.90 17.85
N ALA A 257 29.75 -23.72 18.43
CA ALA A 257 30.14 -24.81 19.32
C ALA A 257 31.03 -25.87 18.59
N GLY A 258 30.78 -26.05 17.29
CA GLY A 258 31.62 -26.89 16.43
C GLY A 258 32.92 -26.25 15.96
N GLY A 259 33.24 -25.03 16.39
CA GLY A 259 34.47 -24.32 16.02
C GLY A 259 34.53 -23.88 14.53
N ARG A 260 33.40 -23.91 13.83
CA ARG A 260 33.34 -23.57 12.39
C ARG A 260 33.14 -22.07 12.12
N VAL A 261 32.69 -21.34 13.11
CA VAL A 261 32.43 -19.90 13.04
C VAL A 261 33.11 -19.20 14.23
N SER A 262 33.72 -18.04 14.02
CA SER A 262 34.28 -17.22 15.08
C SER A 262 33.18 -16.61 15.96
N LEU A 263 33.53 -16.20 17.17
CA LEU A 263 32.59 -15.53 18.07
C LEU A 263 32.02 -14.25 17.43
N HIS A 264 32.87 -13.44 16.76
CA HIS A 264 32.47 -12.27 15.99
C HIS A 264 31.41 -12.63 14.93
N GLY A 265 31.69 -13.66 14.12
CA GLY A 265 30.75 -14.11 13.07
C GLY A 265 29.42 -14.60 13.63
N ALA A 266 29.47 -15.34 14.75
CA ALA A 266 28.26 -15.82 15.42
C ALA A 266 27.42 -14.66 15.99
N LEU A 267 28.04 -13.70 16.64
CA LEU A 267 27.37 -12.49 17.15
C LEU A 267 26.75 -11.67 16.01
N MET A 268 27.47 -11.52 14.90
CA MET A 268 26.97 -10.83 13.72
C MET A 268 25.74 -11.54 13.12
N LEU A 269 25.76 -12.85 12.98
CA LEU A 269 24.62 -13.66 12.50
C LEU A 269 23.42 -13.57 13.42
N ILE A 270 23.63 -13.65 14.75
CA ILE A 270 22.57 -13.56 15.75
C ILE A 270 21.89 -12.19 15.72
N LEU A 271 22.67 -11.13 15.69
CA LEU A 271 22.15 -9.75 15.68
C LEU A 271 21.43 -9.40 14.37
N LEU A 272 21.86 -9.99 13.23
CA LEU A 272 21.24 -9.75 11.93
C LEU A 272 20.16 -10.78 11.58
N ALA A 273 19.96 -11.84 12.37
CA ALA A 273 18.99 -12.89 12.07
C ALA A 273 17.58 -12.35 11.89
N SER A 274 17.14 -11.41 12.72
CA SER A 274 15.83 -10.77 12.64
C SER A 274 15.66 -9.89 11.39
N GLU A 275 16.73 -9.32 10.86
CA GLU A 275 16.71 -8.45 9.69
C GLU A 275 16.35 -9.20 8.38
N PHE A 276 16.43 -10.53 8.35
CA PHE A 276 15.92 -11.34 7.26
C PHE A 276 14.39 -11.29 7.15
N PHE A 277 13.71 -11.16 8.29
CA PHE A 277 12.26 -11.34 8.40
C PHE A 277 11.49 -10.04 8.59
N ILE A 278 12.07 -9.07 9.32
CA ILE A 278 11.41 -7.78 9.64
C ILE A 278 10.89 -7.06 8.38
N PRO A 279 11.65 -6.95 7.28
CA PRO A 279 11.18 -6.26 6.08
C PRO A 279 9.92 -6.89 5.47
N LEU A 280 9.86 -8.24 5.42
CA LEU A 280 8.69 -8.95 4.90
C LEU A 280 7.49 -8.90 5.85
N ARG A 281 7.74 -8.94 7.16
CA ARG A 281 6.70 -8.75 8.17
C ARG A 281 6.05 -7.37 8.02
N LEU A 282 6.85 -6.32 7.86
CA LEU A 282 6.37 -4.96 7.59
C LEU A 282 5.59 -4.89 6.27
N LEU A 283 6.04 -5.58 5.23
CA LEU A 283 5.32 -5.68 3.96
C LEU A 283 3.92 -6.29 4.17
N GLY A 284 3.81 -7.31 5.02
CA GLY A 284 2.52 -7.91 5.38
C GLY A 284 1.55 -6.92 6.04
N SER A 285 2.04 -6.01 6.88
CA SER A 285 1.22 -4.98 7.51
C SER A 285 0.74 -3.92 6.51
N PHE A 286 1.48 -3.69 5.42
CA PHE A 286 1.08 -2.78 4.34
C PHE A 286 0.15 -3.40 3.29
N PHE A 287 -0.23 -4.66 3.48
CA PHE A 287 -1.08 -5.37 2.50
C PHE A 287 -2.42 -4.67 2.25
N HIS A 288 -3.08 -4.16 3.30
CA HIS A 288 -4.34 -3.44 3.16
C HIS A 288 -4.17 -2.17 2.32
N ILE A 289 -3.05 -1.48 2.46
CA ILE A 289 -2.69 -0.31 1.64
C ILE A 289 -2.57 -0.71 0.17
N ALA A 290 -1.92 -1.86 -0.11
CA ALA A 290 -1.79 -2.38 -1.46
C ALA A 290 -3.15 -2.70 -2.09
N MET A 291 -4.04 -3.37 -1.36
CA MET A 291 -5.37 -3.74 -1.85
C MET A 291 -6.23 -2.51 -2.15
N ASN A 292 -6.23 -1.52 -1.26
CA ASN A 292 -6.95 -0.27 -1.47
C ASN A 292 -6.39 0.52 -2.66
N GLY A 293 -5.06 0.59 -2.77
CA GLY A 293 -4.39 1.24 -3.89
C GLY A 293 -4.68 0.57 -5.23
N MET A 294 -4.70 -0.76 -5.29
CA MET A 294 -5.07 -1.51 -6.50
C MET A 294 -6.52 -1.25 -6.89
N ALA A 295 -7.47 -1.32 -5.94
CA ALA A 295 -8.88 -1.05 -6.21
C ALA A 295 -9.12 0.39 -6.70
N ALA A 296 -8.42 1.37 -6.12
CA ALA A 296 -8.45 2.76 -6.57
C ALA A 296 -7.84 2.91 -7.97
N SER A 297 -6.74 2.19 -8.26
CA SER A 297 -6.09 2.15 -9.56
C SER A 297 -7.05 1.67 -10.64
N ASP A 298 -7.71 0.53 -10.41
CA ASP A 298 -8.64 -0.06 -11.39
C ASP A 298 -9.77 0.92 -11.74
N ARG A 299 -10.33 1.61 -10.75
CA ARG A 299 -11.40 2.62 -10.98
C ARG A 299 -10.89 3.85 -11.74
N ILE A 300 -9.74 4.37 -11.35
CA ILE A 300 -9.16 5.56 -12.01
C ILE A 300 -8.80 5.23 -13.46
N PHE A 301 -8.16 4.09 -13.73
CA PHE A 301 -7.82 3.70 -15.09
C PHE A 301 -9.05 3.38 -15.92
N ALA A 302 -10.09 2.77 -15.35
CA ALA A 302 -11.37 2.59 -16.03
C ALA A 302 -11.98 3.92 -16.47
N LEU A 303 -11.91 4.97 -15.65
CA LEU A 303 -12.34 6.32 -16.02
C LEU A 303 -11.47 6.91 -17.14
N LEU A 304 -10.14 6.77 -17.03
CA LEU A 304 -9.19 7.31 -18.02
C LEU A 304 -9.29 6.62 -19.38
N ASP A 305 -9.69 5.34 -19.41
CA ASP A 305 -9.82 4.54 -20.62
C ASP A 305 -11.20 4.69 -21.30
N LEU A 306 -12.13 5.49 -20.71
CA LEU A 306 -13.41 5.76 -21.37
C LEU A 306 -13.21 6.37 -22.76
N PRO A 307 -13.94 5.91 -23.78
CA PRO A 307 -13.87 6.50 -25.11
C PRO A 307 -14.30 7.97 -25.09
N GLU A 308 -13.51 8.83 -25.70
CA GLU A 308 -13.81 10.24 -25.83
C GLU A 308 -14.77 10.46 -27.00
N PRO A 309 -15.72 11.41 -26.89
CA PRO A 309 -16.57 11.77 -28.00
C PRO A 309 -15.72 12.32 -29.16
N ALA A 310 -16.09 11.98 -30.38
CA ALA A 310 -15.42 12.48 -31.55
C ALA A 310 -15.49 14.02 -31.58
N GLN A 311 -14.35 14.66 -31.61
CA GLN A 311 -14.28 16.11 -31.81
C GLN A 311 -14.24 16.38 -33.33
N GLY A 312 -15.10 17.29 -33.80
CA GLY A 312 -15.03 17.74 -35.17
C GLY A 312 -13.71 18.50 -35.42
N GLU A 313 -13.08 18.23 -36.54
CA GLU A 313 -11.85 18.92 -36.97
C GLU A 313 -12.11 20.22 -37.75
N GLU A 314 -13.37 20.45 -38.16
CA GLU A 314 -13.74 21.62 -38.90
C GLU A 314 -13.86 22.87 -38.05
N ILE A 315 -13.11 23.89 -38.43
CA ILE A 315 -13.20 25.21 -37.79
C ILE A 315 -14.17 26.06 -38.62
N LEU A 316 -15.28 26.46 -38.00
CA LEU A 316 -16.19 27.42 -38.61
C LEU A 316 -15.48 28.73 -38.88
N ALA A 317 -15.51 29.18 -40.15
CA ALA A 317 -14.97 30.51 -40.51
C ALA A 317 -15.78 31.59 -39.77
N GLY A 318 -15.07 32.50 -39.08
CA GLY A 318 -15.71 33.58 -38.32
C GLY A 318 -16.67 34.41 -39.19
N GLY A 319 -17.91 34.60 -38.73
CA GLY A 319 -18.96 35.32 -39.36
C GLY A 319 -20.29 35.12 -38.65
N GLN A 320 -21.34 35.81 -39.10
CA GLN A 320 -22.70 35.48 -38.64
C GLN A 320 -23.07 34.09 -39.19
N THR A 321 -23.30 33.14 -38.29
CA THR A 321 -23.69 31.78 -38.64
C THR A 321 -25.09 31.50 -38.12
N ASP A 322 -26.00 31.14 -39.00
CA ASP A 322 -27.32 30.63 -38.63
C ASP A 322 -27.11 29.16 -38.16
N LEU A 323 -27.90 28.77 -37.17
CA LEU A 323 -27.94 27.40 -36.69
C LEU A 323 -29.31 26.80 -36.97
N ALA A 324 -29.33 25.74 -37.77
CA ALA A 324 -30.58 24.99 -38.06
C ALA A 324 -30.48 23.55 -37.58
N PHE A 325 -31.51 23.11 -36.89
CA PHE A 325 -31.76 21.70 -36.60
C PHE A 325 -32.77 21.19 -37.58
N GLU A 326 -32.46 20.15 -38.31
CA GLU A 326 -33.38 19.52 -39.29
C GLU A 326 -33.62 18.06 -38.89
N ASN A 327 -34.86 17.74 -38.45
CA ASN A 327 -35.30 16.38 -38.08
C ASN A 327 -34.32 15.69 -37.09
N VAL A 328 -33.85 16.41 -36.12
CA VAL A 328 -32.86 15.89 -35.16
C VAL A 328 -33.57 14.90 -34.22
N CYS A 329 -33.03 13.66 -34.20
CA CYS A 329 -33.36 12.61 -33.26
C CYS A 329 -32.19 12.39 -32.31
N PHE A 330 -32.46 12.33 -31.02
CA PHE A 330 -31.42 12.10 -30.01
C PHE A 330 -31.92 11.21 -28.87
N SER A 331 -31.06 10.28 -28.43
CA SER A 331 -31.27 9.44 -27.25
C SER A 331 -29.98 9.30 -26.46
N TYR A 332 -30.07 9.30 -25.12
CA TYR A 332 -28.94 9.01 -24.24
C TYR A 332 -28.61 7.50 -24.13
N GLY A 333 -29.52 6.62 -24.54
CA GLY A 333 -29.39 5.18 -24.55
C GLY A 333 -30.44 4.55 -25.48
N GLU A 334 -30.42 3.22 -25.59
CA GLU A 334 -31.32 2.49 -26.51
C GLU A 334 -32.80 2.56 -26.09
N ASP A 335 -33.09 2.82 -24.81
CA ASP A 335 -34.44 2.67 -24.25
C ASP A 335 -35.30 3.94 -24.23
N ARG A 336 -34.73 5.13 -24.46
CA ARG A 336 -35.47 6.38 -24.36
C ARG A 336 -35.03 7.43 -25.37
N GLN A 337 -35.87 7.67 -26.36
CA GLN A 337 -35.75 8.79 -27.30
C GLN A 337 -36.12 10.10 -26.60
N ILE A 338 -35.21 11.09 -26.61
CA ILE A 338 -35.38 12.39 -25.97
C ILE A 338 -35.80 13.45 -26.97
N LEU A 339 -35.20 13.45 -28.16
CA LEU A 339 -35.59 14.30 -29.26
C LEU A 339 -36.07 13.39 -30.39
N ASP A 340 -37.23 13.69 -30.95
CA ASP A 340 -37.83 12.99 -32.08
C ASP A 340 -38.20 13.97 -33.16
N GLN A 341 -37.45 13.93 -34.27
CA GLN A 341 -37.67 14.75 -35.47
C GLN A 341 -37.81 16.26 -35.19
N VAL A 342 -37.01 16.77 -34.25
CA VAL A 342 -37.05 18.20 -33.83
C VAL A 342 -36.38 19.04 -34.90
N SER A 343 -37.14 20.03 -35.43
CA SER A 343 -36.60 21.01 -36.38
C SER A 343 -36.75 22.42 -35.82
N MET A 344 -35.65 23.17 -35.77
CA MET A 344 -35.60 24.54 -35.26
C MET A 344 -34.54 25.33 -35.99
N GLU A 345 -34.79 26.65 -36.22
CA GLU A 345 -33.82 27.57 -36.81
C GLU A 345 -33.50 28.70 -35.83
N PHE A 346 -32.23 29.00 -35.72
CA PHE A 346 -31.71 30.13 -34.92
C PHE A 346 -30.92 31.05 -35.86
N PRO A 347 -31.55 32.17 -36.31
CA PRO A 347 -30.86 33.14 -37.15
C PRO A 347 -29.74 33.84 -36.38
N ALA A 348 -28.67 34.18 -37.07
CA ALA A 348 -27.55 34.94 -36.51
C ALA A 348 -28.04 36.37 -36.16
N GLY A 349 -27.91 36.78 -34.88
CA GLY A 349 -28.32 38.14 -34.47
C GLY A 349 -28.12 38.41 -33.02
#